data_8de3564297fcc2ecbcecf6f624eb9b99
#
_entry.id   8de3564297fcc2ecbcecf6f624eb9b99
#
_cell.length_a   1.000
_cell.length_b   1.000
_cell.length_c   1.000
_cell.angle_alpha   90.00
_cell.angle_beta   90.00
_cell.angle_gamma   90.00
#
_symmetry.space_group_name_H-M   'P 1'
#
loop_
_entity.id
_entity.type
_entity.pdbx_description
1 polymer ?
#
loop_
_entity_poly.entity_id
_entity_poly.type
_entity_poly.pdbx_seq_one_letter_code
_entity_poly.pdbx_strand_id
1 'polypeptide(L)'
;MLPEKKKRLIIATFAIIIIVILLALLSNYIKSRHENQNHERRNDAYPEKYEYFGITMDKDGIYKLYGISGDEEEYLNVRTFYNVEDMIIKNNKLVIYSDAVNELRYDKKTKEFYFYEIDSNYSNKYKVLLSKDYIVTKEDKIINYRKYNSKEIKNITNEAIDYEFLLYSNKVYYVSEDGIYEFNLNNKKTNKITDKTSEDQVKLISVNNKYVYTIINNEYIVYKIDSAEKINVSEYIKEPFTYVDEKDEALIFKDSEGIKTFSLITRRVSSKIYNTNGYEVEKSININDNYYYMNLVLGDNKKYVIIDLEEVKDVKEFNNKYLYIWKVK
;
A
#
# COMPACT_ATOMS: atom_id res chain seq x y z
N MET A 1 -17.80 10.98 68.31
CA MET A 1 -18.55 10.10 67.35
C MET A 1 -19.59 10.95 66.63
N LEU A 2 -19.61 10.95 65.29
CA LEU A 2 -20.67 11.63 64.52
C LEU A 2 -22.01 10.91 64.74
N PRO A 3 -23.11 11.66 64.96
CA PRO A 3 -24.44 11.06 65.13
C PRO A 3 -24.80 10.21 63.91
N GLU A 4 -25.45 9.10 64.15
CA GLU A 4 -25.75 8.09 63.06
C GLU A 4 -26.47 8.71 61.86
N LYS A 5 -27.37 9.66 62.06
CA LYS A 5 -28.05 10.43 60.99
C LYS A 5 -27.08 11.20 60.10
N LYS A 6 -26.00 11.80 60.67
CA LYS A 6 -24.98 12.49 59.88
C LYS A 6 -24.11 11.52 59.04
N LYS A 7 -23.80 10.30 59.59
CA LYS A 7 -23.09 9.29 58.84
C LYS A 7 -23.89 8.81 57.62
N ARG A 8 -25.20 8.57 57.79
CA ARG A 8 -26.10 8.15 56.72
C ARG A 8 -26.22 9.23 55.64
N LEU A 9 -26.29 10.49 56.01
CA LEU A 9 -26.35 11.59 55.09
C LEU A 9 -25.06 11.69 54.26
N ILE A 10 -23.88 11.59 54.89
CA ILE A 10 -22.59 11.59 54.21
C ILE A 10 -22.49 10.43 53.19
N ILE A 11 -22.88 9.21 53.56
CA ILE A 11 -22.86 8.04 52.67
C ILE A 11 -23.80 8.26 51.50
N ALA A 12 -25.01 8.77 51.74
CA ALA A 12 -25.97 9.07 50.68
C ALA A 12 -25.44 10.14 49.71
N THR A 13 -24.78 11.18 50.21
CA THR A 13 -24.16 12.24 49.38
C THR A 13 -23.03 11.68 48.51
N PHE A 14 -22.17 10.83 49.08
CA PHE A 14 -21.11 10.18 48.30
C PHE A 14 -21.67 9.24 47.23
N ALA A 15 -22.73 8.46 47.54
CA ALA A 15 -23.39 7.61 46.58
C ALA A 15 -23.98 8.41 45.40
N ILE A 16 -24.61 9.56 45.68
CA ILE A 16 -25.15 10.45 44.63
C ILE A 16 -24.02 11.00 43.75
N ILE A 17 -22.91 11.44 44.35
CA ILE A 17 -21.75 11.95 43.59
C ILE A 17 -21.19 10.86 42.65
N ILE A 18 -21.03 9.64 43.14
CA ILE A 18 -20.55 8.51 42.35
C ILE A 18 -21.52 8.22 41.17
N ILE A 19 -22.82 8.23 41.40
CA ILE A 19 -23.84 8.03 40.36
C ILE A 19 -23.76 9.13 39.31
N VAL A 20 -23.60 10.37 39.71
CA VAL A 20 -23.47 11.51 38.77
C VAL A 20 -22.21 11.38 37.92
N ILE A 21 -21.09 10.97 38.52
CA ILE A 21 -19.83 10.75 37.78
C ILE A 21 -20.01 9.59 36.76
N LEU A 22 -20.61 8.48 37.19
CA LEU A 22 -20.87 7.33 36.31
C LEU A 22 -21.80 7.69 35.15
N LEU A 23 -22.84 8.49 35.41
CA LEU A 23 -23.74 8.97 34.35
C LEU A 23 -23.02 9.92 33.39
N ALA A 24 -22.16 10.80 33.87
CA ALA A 24 -21.35 11.66 33.02
C ALA A 24 -20.38 10.88 32.13
N LEU A 25 -19.70 9.86 32.70
CA LEU A 25 -18.81 8.97 31.94
C LEU A 25 -19.59 8.16 30.91
N LEU A 26 -20.75 7.62 31.27
CA LEU A 26 -21.62 6.89 30.34
C LEU A 26 -22.14 7.80 29.22
N SER A 27 -22.55 9.03 29.53
CA SER A 27 -22.98 10.02 28.56
C SER A 27 -21.86 10.36 27.57
N ASN A 28 -20.64 10.58 28.06
CA ASN A 28 -19.46 10.82 27.20
C ASN A 28 -19.12 9.58 26.35
N TYR A 29 -19.23 8.39 26.92
CA TYR A 29 -19.00 7.15 26.16
C TYR A 29 -20.07 6.98 25.05
N ILE A 30 -21.35 7.21 25.35
CA ILE A 30 -22.45 7.14 24.37
C ILE A 30 -22.26 8.21 23.29
N LYS A 31 -21.88 9.43 23.68
CA LYS A 31 -21.63 10.54 22.73
C LYS A 31 -20.45 10.20 21.80
N SER A 32 -19.33 9.72 22.33
CA SER A 32 -18.17 9.27 21.56
C SER A 32 -18.54 8.12 20.62
N ARG A 33 -19.34 7.15 21.09
CA ARG A 33 -19.81 6.04 20.27
C ARG A 33 -20.78 6.50 19.17
N HIS A 34 -21.65 7.45 19.45
CA HIS A 34 -22.54 8.06 18.45
C HIS A 34 -21.79 8.93 17.46
N GLU A 35 -20.78 9.66 17.88
CA GLU A 35 -19.89 10.42 16.99
C GLU A 35 -19.12 9.48 16.08
N ASN A 36 -18.53 8.40 16.60
CA ASN A 36 -17.85 7.38 15.80
C ASN A 36 -18.80 6.66 14.83
N GLN A 37 -20.01 6.27 15.25
CA GLN A 37 -21.00 5.65 14.36
C GLN A 37 -21.55 6.64 13.32
N ASN A 38 -21.69 7.92 13.65
CA ASN A 38 -22.07 8.95 12.69
C ASN A 38 -20.92 9.26 11.71
N HIS A 39 -19.67 9.17 12.14
CA HIS A 39 -18.51 9.24 11.24
C HIS A 39 -18.43 8.03 10.31
N GLU A 40 -18.70 6.82 10.81
CA GLU A 40 -18.77 5.62 9.97
C GLU A 40 -19.93 5.67 8.95
N ARG A 41 -21.09 6.20 9.33
CA ARG A 41 -22.24 6.38 8.43
C ARG A 41 -22.10 7.54 7.43
N ARG A 42 -21.20 8.51 7.69
CA ARG A 42 -20.88 9.62 6.78
C ARG A 42 -19.82 9.26 5.73
N ASN A 43 -19.38 8.04 5.74
CA ASN A 43 -18.32 7.55 4.86
C ASN A 43 -18.89 7.25 3.47
N ASP A 44 -19.27 8.30 2.79
CA ASP A 44 -19.84 8.23 1.46
C ASP A 44 -18.77 7.88 0.42
N ALA A 45 -19.20 7.25 -0.67
CA ALA A 45 -18.34 7.05 -1.82
C ALA A 45 -17.79 8.39 -2.32
N TYR A 46 -16.58 8.36 -2.86
CA TYR A 46 -15.97 9.54 -3.48
C TYR A 46 -16.87 10.12 -4.59
N PRO A 47 -16.80 11.43 -4.84
CA PRO A 47 -17.60 12.06 -5.90
C PRO A 47 -17.38 11.36 -7.24
N GLU A 48 -18.48 11.07 -7.93
CA GLU A 48 -18.47 10.36 -9.22
C GLU A 48 -17.78 11.14 -10.35
N LYS A 49 -17.54 12.44 -10.16
CA LYS A 49 -16.85 13.29 -11.13
C LYS A 49 -15.38 12.87 -11.34
N TYR A 50 -14.74 12.23 -10.34
CA TYR A 50 -13.35 11.83 -10.48
C TYR A 50 -13.24 10.42 -11.06
N GLU A 51 -12.42 10.29 -12.09
CA GLU A 51 -12.05 9.02 -12.71
C GLU A 51 -10.85 8.39 -12.02
N TYR A 52 -9.90 9.26 -11.63
CA TYR A 52 -8.67 8.88 -10.94
C TYR A 52 -8.41 9.81 -9.76
N PHE A 53 -7.63 9.30 -8.81
CA PHE A 53 -6.89 10.11 -7.85
C PHE A 53 -5.41 9.93 -8.06
N GLY A 54 -4.65 11.00 -7.84
CA GLY A 54 -3.21 10.98 -7.96
C GLY A 54 -2.53 11.70 -6.80
N ILE A 55 -1.37 11.19 -6.38
CA ILE A 55 -0.52 11.82 -5.37
C ILE A 55 0.77 12.25 -6.01
N THR A 56 1.10 13.53 -5.86
CA THR A 56 2.39 14.10 -6.23
C THR A 56 3.20 14.41 -4.99
N MET A 57 4.50 14.63 -5.16
CA MET A 57 5.38 15.20 -4.14
C MET A 57 6.04 16.44 -4.73
N ASP A 58 5.95 17.56 -4.04
CA ASP A 58 6.64 18.77 -4.47
C ASP A 58 8.13 18.74 -4.11
N LYS A 59 8.86 19.80 -4.52
CA LYS A 59 10.30 19.92 -4.25
C LYS A 59 10.67 20.03 -2.76
N ASP A 60 9.71 20.38 -1.93
CA ASP A 60 9.87 20.49 -0.48
C ASP A 60 9.51 19.18 0.26
N GLY A 61 9.23 18.10 -0.49
CA GLY A 61 8.87 16.80 0.04
C GLY A 61 7.43 16.71 0.55
N ILE A 62 6.58 17.66 0.17
CA ILE A 62 5.17 17.70 0.60
C ILE A 62 4.32 16.90 -0.39
N TYR A 63 3.57 15.96 0.14
CA TYR A 63 2.63 15.14 -0.65
C TYR A 63 1.31 15.88 -0.85
N LYS A 64 0.86 15.92 -2.11
CA LYS A 64 -0.36 16.61 -2.55
C LYS A 64 -1.29 15.64 -3.25
N LEU A 65 -2.58 15.69 -2.92
CA LEU A 65 -3.61 14.85 -3.51
C LEU A 65 -4.35 15.61 -4.61
N TYR A 66 -4.57 14.94 -5.74
CA TYR A 66 -5.35 15.44 -6.87
C TYR A 66 -6.51 14.52 -7.18
N GLY A 67 -7.66 15.10 -7.50
CA GLY A 67 -8.77 14.45 -8.17
C GLY A 67 -8.71 14.75 -9.67
N ILE A 68 -8.91 13.75 -10.50
CA ILE A 68 -8.73 13.83 -11.95
C ILE A 68 -10.03 13.49 -12.66
N SER A 69 -10.51 14.40 -13.51
CA SER A 69 -11.77 14.30 -14.24
C SER A 69 -11.57 14.78 -15.67
N GLY A 70 -11.73 13.91 -16.67
CA GLY A 70 -11.37 14.27 -18.04
C GLY A 70 -9.93 14.80 -18.09
N ASP A 71 -9.70 15.97 -18.67
CA ASP A 71 -8.38 16.60 -18.75
C ASP A 71 -8.07 17.53 -17.55
N GLU A 72 -8.98 17.63 -16.58
CA GLU A 72 -8.81 18.49 -15.41
C GLU A 72 -8.15 17.73 -14.26
N GLU A 73 -7.12 18.35 -13.69
CA GLU A 73 -6.39 17.87 -12.51
C GLU A 73 -6.61 18.87 -11.36
N GLU A 74 -7.58 18.57 -10.49
CA GLU A 74 -7.98 19.42 -9.36
C GLU A 74 -7.18 19.09 -8.11
N TYR A 75 -6.42 20.06 -7.56
CA TYR A 75 -5.79 19.92 -6.26
C TYR A 75 -6.87 19.85 -5.17
N LEU A 76 -6.86 18.76 -4.41
CA LEU A 76 -7.75 18.60 -3.26
C LEU A 76 -7.08 19.18 -2.02
N ASN A 77 -7.65 20.25 -1.49
CA ASN A 77 -7.12 20.91 -0.30
C ASN A 77 -7.39 20.07 0.96
N VAL A 78 -6.56 19.06 1.16
CA VAL A 78 -6.59 18.19 2.34
C VAL A 78 -5.30 18.35 3.13
N ARG A 79 -5.27 17.80 4.36
CA ARG A 79 -4.05 17.74 5.16
C ARG A 79 -2.90 17.20 4.32
N THR A 80 -1.80 17.91 4.29
CA THR A 80 -0.56 17.49 3.65
C THR A 80 0.21 16.52 4.54
N PHE A 81 0.98 15.63 3.93
CA PHE A 81 1.83 14.67 4.63
C PHE A 81 3.28 14.90 4.28
N TYR A 82 4.13 14.60 5.24
CA TYR A 82 5.57 14.45 5.07
C TYR A 82 5.94 13.00 5.35
N ASN A 83 7.01 12.51 4.75
CA ASN A 83 7.55 11.18 5.03
C ASN A 83 6.51 10.07 4.92
N VAL A 84 5.80 10.02 3.78
CA VAL A 84 4.90 8.89 3.50
C VAL A 84 5.73 7.66 3.24
N GLU A 85 5.56 6.62 4.07
CA GLU A 85 6.31 5.38 3.97
C GLU A 85 5.57 4.32 3.15
N ASP A 86 4.23 4.31 3.25
CA ASP A 86 3.42 3.37 2.48
C ASP A 86 2.02 3.92 2.18
N MET A 87 1.45 3.46 1.08
CA MET A 87 0.09 3.79 0.64
C MET A 87 -0.57 2.57 0.01
N ILE A 88 -1.81 2.34 0.38
CA ILE A 88 -2.63 1.27 -0.21
C ILE A 88 -4.03 1.76 -0.55
N ILE A 89 -4.66 1.09 -1.50
CA ILE A 89 -6.09 1.24 -1.76
C ILE A 89 -6.85 0.13 -1.05
N LYS A 90 -7.67 0.53 -0.09
CA LYS A 90 -8.51 -0.38 0.69
C LYS A 90 -9.98 -0.02 0.47
N ASN A 91 -10.78 -0.95 -0.09
CA ASN A 91 -12.19 -0.73 -0.37
C ASN A 91 -12.45 0.60 -1.14
N ASN A 92 -11.69 0.83 -2.20
CA ASN A 92 -11.68 2.05 -3.02
C ASN A 92 -11.33 3.34 -2.26
N LYS A 93 -10.72 3.24 -1.09
CA LYS A 93 -10.24 4.38 -0.31
C LYS A 93 -8.73 4.33 -0.18
N LEU A 94 -8.13 5.50 -0.23
CA LEU A 94 -6.71 5.66 0.03
C LEU A 94 -6.45 5.56 1.52
N VAL A 95 -5.50 4.71 1.90
CA VAL A 95 -4.93 4.62 3.24
C VAL A 95 -3.44 4.95 3.14
N ILE A 96 -2.99 5.91 3.93
CA ILE A 96 -1.60 6.40 3.95
C ILE A 96 -1.01 6.12 5.33
N TYR A 97 0.24 5.66 5.34
CA TYR A 97 1.08 5.63 6.52
C TYR A 97 2.17 6.71 6.45
N SER A 98 2.19 7.58 7.43
CA SER A 98 3.25 8.58 7.65
C SER A 98 3.65 8.59 9.12
N ASP A 99 3.14 9.50 9.91
CA ASP A 99 3.22 9.55 11.38
C ASP A 99 2.11 8.72 12.07
N ALA A 100 1.05 8.43 11.32
CA ALA A 100 -0.08 7.60 11.71
C ALA A 100 -0.69 6.92 10.47
N VAL A 101 -1.60 5.95 10.67
CA VAL A 101 -2.40 5.41 9.58
C VAL A 101 -3.64 6.27 9.38
N ASN A 102 -3.75 6.86 8.23
CA ASN A 102 -4.82 7.77 7.86
C ASN A 102 -5.60 7.26 6.65
N GLU A 103 -6.93 7.29 6.71
CA GLU A 103 -7.84 6.95 5.61
C GLU A 103 -8.44 8.21 5.01
N LEU A 104 -8.33 8.37 3.70
CA LEU A 104 -9.00 9.45 2.98
C LEU A 104 -10.51 9.20 2.98
N ARG A 105 -11.27 10.21 3.41
CA ARG A 105 -12.73 10.20 3.47
C ARG A 105 -13.32 11.42 2.77
N TYR A 106 -14.55 11.30 2.35
CA TYR A 106 -15.32 12.39 1.76
C TYR A 106 -16.59 12.63 2.56
N ASP A 107 -16.84 13.89 2.94
CA ASP A 107 -18.10 14.30 3.58
C ASP A 107 -19.04 14.91 2.52
N LYS A 108 -20.13 14.24 2.21
CA LYS A 108 -21.14 14.71 1.24
C LYS A 108 -21.84 16.00 1.66
N LYS A 109 -21.89 16.30 2.96
CA LYS A 109 -22.57 17.50 3.45
C LYS A 109 -21.72 18.75 3.25
N THR A 110 -20.44 18.68 3.63
CA THR A 110 -19.50 19.78 3.45
C THR A 110 -18.90 19.80 2.05
N LYS A 111 -18.98 18.66 1.32
CA LYS A 111 -18.35 18.43 0.01
C LYS A 111 -16.83 18.52 0.08
N GLU A 112 -16.25 18.10 1.19
CA GLU A 112 -14.81 18.19 1.45
C GLU A 112 -14.21 16.80 1.65
N PHE A 113 -12.96 16.64 1.20
CA PHE A 113 -12.13 15.51 1.55
C PHE A 113 -11.40 15.80 2.86
N TYR A 114 -11.22 14.75 3.68
CA TYR A 114 -10.44 14.82 4.90
C TYR A 114 -9.77 13.49 5.20
N PHE A 115 -8.67 13.53 5.95
CA PHE A 115 -8.02 12.31 6.44
C PHE A 115 -8.49 11.99 7.84
N TYR A 116 -8.96 10.76 8.00
CA TYR A 116 -9.36 10.20 9.29
C TYR A 116 -8.27 9.27 9.80
N GLU A 117 -7.74 9.57 10.99
CA GLU A 117 -6.74 8.74 11.64
C GLU A 117 -7.35 7.43 12.11
N ILE A 118 -6.86 6.31 11.56
CA ILE A 118 -7.32 4.98 11.93
C ILE A 118 -6.48 4.40 13.06
N ASP A 119 -5.19 4.78 13.11
CA ASP A 119 -4.26 4.24 14.08
C ASP A 119 -3.08 5.21 14.33
N SER A 120 -2.77 5.50 15.61
CA SER A 120 -1.82 6.54 16.03
C SER A 120 -0.55 6.02 16.73
N ASN A 121 -0.35 4.72 16.83
CA ASN A 121 0.74 4.17 17.62
C ASN A 121 1.96 3.78 16.78
N TYR A 122 2.86 4.72 16.50
CA TYR A 122 4.06 4.44 15.70
C TYR A 122 5.35 5.03 16.21
N SER A 123 6.42 4.32 15.86
CA SER A 123 7.81 4.71 16.03
C SER A 123 8.45 4.76 14.64
N ASN A 124 9.08 5.89 14.28
CA ASN A 124 9.77 6.16 13.01
C ASN A 124 11.04 5.29 12.77
N LYS A 125 11.20 4.17 13.48
CA LYS A 125 12.41 3.34 13.43
C LYS A 125 12.29 2.11 12.55
N TYR A 126 11.10 1.86 11.96
CA TYR A 126 10.80 0.61 11.29
C TYR A 126 10.40 0.85 9.84
N LYS A 127 10.76 -0.07 8.95
CA LYS A 127 10.05 -0.18 7.68
C LYS A 127 8.64 -0.67 7.95
N VAL A 128 7.64 0.01 7.42
CA VAL A 128 6.23 -0.29 7.63
C VAL A 128 5.55 -0.56 6.30
N LEU A 129 4.78 -1.64 6.25
CA LEU A 129 3.88 -1.94 5.13
C LEU A 129 2.46 -2.15 5.64
N LEU A 130 1.50 -1.71 4.85
CA LEU A 130 0.08 -1.80 5.17
C LEU A 130 -0.61 -2.90 4.35
N SER A 131 -1.39 -3.73 5.01
CA SER A 131 -2.39 -4.55 4.34
C SER A 131 -3.80 -4.05 4.65
N LYS A 132 -4.80 -4.74 4.11
CA LYS A 132 -6.20 -4.39 4.36
C LYS A 132 -6.55 -4.32 5.86
N ASP A 133 -5.98 -5.19 6.69
CA ASP A 133 -6.36 -5.36 8.10
C ASP A 133 -5.18 -5.28 9.06
N TYR A 134 -3.94 -5.26 8.54
CA TYR A 134 -2.74 -5.40 9.34
C TYR A 134 -1.70 -4.34 8.99
N ILE A 135 -0.90 -4.05 9.98
CA ILE A 135 0.34 -3.30 9.88
C ILE A 135 1.47 -4.27 10.11
N VAL A 136 2.41 -4.30 9.20
CA VAL A 136 3.61 -5.13 9.27
C VAL A 136 4.81 -4.23 9.40
N THR A 137 5.66 -4.51 10.37
CA THR A 137 6.86 -3.72 10.66
C THR A 137 8.10 -4.59 10.60
N LYS A 138 9.21 -4.03 10.11
CA LYS A 138 10.51 -4.69 10.13
C LYS A 138 11.55 -3.80 10.79
N GLU A 139 12.23 -4.33 11.82
CA GLU A 139 13.41 -3.78 12.46
C GLU A 139 14.52 -4.82 12.45
N ASP A 140 15.64 -4.49 11.84
CA ASP A 140 16.74 -5.44 11.60
C ASP A 140 16.26 -6.75 10.98
N LYS A 141 16.45 -7.86 11.67
CA LYS A 141 16.02 -9.21 11.28
C LYS A 141 14.61 -9.57 11.74
N ILE A 142 13.95 -8.70 12.51
CA ILE A 142 12.67 -8.99 13.15
C ILE A 142 11.54 -8.45 12.31
N ILE A 143 10.60 -9.30 11.92
CA ILE A 143 9.34 -8.91 11.29
C ILE A 143 8.20 -9.17 12.26
N ASN A 144 7.44 -8.14 12.54
CA ASN A 144 6.26 -8.17 13.40
C ASN A 144 5.01 -7.71 12.65
N TYR A 145 3.85 -8.05 13.20
CA TYR A 145 2.58 -7.55 12.70
C TYR A 145 1.58 -7.30 13.81
N ARG A 146 0.59 -6.47 13.54
CA ARG A 146 -0.59 -6.25 14.37
C ARG A 146 -1.80 -5.85 13.53
N LYS A 147 -2.99 -6.04 14.06
CA LYS A 147 -4.20 -5.47 13.44
C LYS A 147 -4.29 -3.96 13.69
N TYR A 148 -4.98 -3.25 12.81
CA TYR A 148 -5.35 -1.86 13.08
C TYR A 148 -6.07 -1.75 14.44
N ASN A 149 -5.79 -0.69 15.17
CA ASN A 149 -6.33 -0.42 16.51
C ASN A 149 -6.01 -1.49 17.59
N SER A 150 -5.10 -2.42 17.33
CA SER A 150 -4.65 -3.40 18.30
C SER A 150 -3.31 -2.97 18.89
N LYS A 151 -3.16 -3.11 20.21
CA LYS A 151 -1.86 -2.97 20.88
C LYS A 151 -1.05 -4.26 20.89
N GLU A 152 -1.69 -5.38 20.53
CA GLU A 152 -1.04 -6.70 20.52
C GLU A 152 -0.15 -6.84 19.30
N ILE A 153 1.16 -6.83 19.51
CA ILE A 153 2.18 -7.08 18.48
C ILE A 153 2.50 -8.57 18.48
N LYS A 154 2.55 -9.17 17.28
CA LYS A 154 2.89 -10.58 17.07
C LYS A 154 4.11 -10.69 16.18
N ASN A 155 4.97 -11.65 16.51
CA ASN A 155 6.16 -11.92 15.74
C ASN A 155 5.86 -12.84 14.56
N ILE A 156 6.48 -12.57 13.40
CA ILE A 156 6.52 -13.44 12.23
C ILE A 156 7.83 -14.22 12.23
N THR A 157 8.96 -13.52 12.31
CA THR A 157 10.30 -14.10 12.30
C THR A 157 11.32 -13.17 12.96
N ASN A 158 12.42 -13.76 13.44
CA ASN A 158 13.61 -13.05 13.92
C ASN A 158 14.83 -13.27 13.01
N GLU A 159 14.61 -13.85 11.83
CA GLU A 159 15.69 -14.35 10.95
C GLU A 159 15.64 -13.75 9.53
N ALA A 160 14.85 -12.68 9.33
CA ALA A 160 14.83 -12.01 8.04
C ALA A 160 16.15 -11.32 7.76
N ILE A 161 16.85 -11.73 6.69
CA ILE A 161 18.18 -11.22 6.35
C ILE A 161 18.16 -10.08 5.33
N ASP A 162 17.20 -10.07 4.42
CA ASP A 162 17.06 -8.98 3.47
C ASP A 162 16.42 -7.76 4.12
N TYR A 163 16.90 -6.57 3.75
CA TYR A 163 16.25 -5.32 4.16
C TYR A 163 14.83 -5.23 3.60
N GLU A 164 14.62 -5.77 2.39
CA GLU A 164 13.33 -5.78 1.73
C GLU A 164 12.47 -6.95 2.21
N PHE A 165 11.24 -6.64 2.56
CA PHE A 165 10.16 -7.59 2.68
C PHE A 165 8.96 -7.06 1.90
N LEU A 166 8.09 -7.94 1.43
CA LEU A 166 6.93 -7.58 0.62
C LEU A 166 5.65 -7.98 1.34
N LEU A 167 4.61 -7.22 1.09
CA LEU A 167 3.28 -7.50 1.61
C LEU A 167 2.29 -7.47 0.44
N TYR A 168 1.66 -8.61 0.20
CA TYR A 168 0.62 -8.71 -0.80
C TYR A 168 -0.64 -9.32 -0.20
N SER A 169 -1.76 -8.63 -0.31
CA SER A 169 -3.00 -9.01 0.37
C SER A 169 -2.77 -9.13 1.90
N ASN A 170 -2.87 -10.31 2.49
CA ASN A 170 -2.58 -10.59 3.88
C ASN A 170 -1.44 -11.62 4.02
N LYS A 171 -0.45 -11.56 3.13
CA LYS A 171 0.71 -12.44 3.12
C LYS A 171 1.99 -11.61 3.12
N VAL A 172 2.91 -11.96 3.99
CA VAL A 172 4.24 -11.34 4.11
C VAL A 172 5.26 -12.26 3.48
N TYR A 173 6.09 -11.71 2.61
CA TYR A 173 7.17 -12.42 1.92
C TYR A 173 8.50 -11.87 2.40
N TYR A 174 9.41 -12.74 2.76
CA TYR A 174 10.73 -12.36 3.27
C TYR A 174 11.79 -13.41 2.94
N VAL A 175 13.06 -13.01 3.00
CA VAL A 175 14.21 -13.86 2.82
C VAL A 175 14.81 -14.18 4.18
N SER A 176 15.13 -15.45 4.43
CA SER A 176 15.89 -15.94 5.56
C SER A 176 17.23 -16.55 5.08
N GLU A 177 18.07 -17.04 6.00
CA GLU A 177 19.37 -17.61 5.67
C GLU A 177 19.28 -18.83 4.75
N ASP A 178 18.20 -19.59 4.87
CA ASP A 178 17.99 -20.86 4.18
C ASP A 178 16.91 -20.83 3.08
N GLY A 179 16.24 -19.69 2.85
CA GLY A 179 15.21 -19.64 1.82
C GLY A 179 14.37 -18.37 1.74
N ILE A 180 13.40 -18.43 0.84
CA ILE A 180 12.33 -17.43 0.69
C ILE A 180 11.06 -17.98 1.29
N TYR A 181 10.38 -17.17 2.08
CA TYR A 181 9.21 -17.57 2.86
C TYR A 181 7.98 -16.70 2.59
N GLU A 182 6.82 -17.33 2.70
CA GLU A 182 5.51 -16.69 2.79
C GLU A 182 4.94 -16.91 4.20
N PHE A 183 4.49 -15.85 4.86
CA PHE A 183 3.71 -15.93 6.09
C PHE A 183 2.30 -15.39 5.86
N ASN A 184 1.29 -16.18 6.12
CA ASN A 184 -0.10 -15.78 5.97
C ASN A 184 -0.64 -15.20 7.29
N LEU A 185 -0.96 -13.90 7.30
CA LEU A 185 -1.43 -13.16 8.47
C LEU A 185 -2.80 -13.65 9.00
N ASN A 186 -3.62 -14.29 8.16
CA ASN A 186 -4.94 -14.77 8.55
C ASN A 186 -4.86 -16.10 9.32
N ASN A 187 -4.19 -17.09 8.74
CA ASN A 187 -4.10 -18.44 9.32
C ASN A 187 -2.81 -18.68 10.13
N LYS A 188 -1.86 -17.71 10.09
CA LYS A 188 -0.59 -17.73 10.84
C LYS A 188 0.33 -18.90 10.46
N LYS A 189 0.24 -19.35 9.22
CA LYS A 189 1.11 -20.40 8.68
C LYS A 189 2.24 -19.79 7.88
N THR A 190 3.43 -20.37 8.04
CA THR A 190 4.62 -20.09 7.24
C THR A 190 4.79 -21.20 6.21
N ASN A 191 5.01 -20.82 4.97
CA ASN A 191 5.34 -21.73 3.88
C ASN A 191 6.71 -21.32 3.33
N LYS A 192 7.61 -22.29 3.12
CA LYS A 192 8.86 -22.06 2.39
C LYS A 192 8.58 -22.16 0.90
N ILE A 193 8.93 -21.10 0.16
CA ILE A 193 8.72 -21.05 -1.30
C ILE A 193 9.87 -21.74 -2.01
N THR A 194 11.12 -21.47 -1.58
CA THR A 194 12.30 -22.08 -2.15
C THR A 194 13.45 -22.09 -1.15
N ASP A 195 14.40 -23.03 -1.34
CA ASP A 195 15.65 -23.05 -0.64
C ASP A 195 16.61 -21.99 -1.20
N LYS A 196 17.54 -21.55 -0.36
CA LYS A 196 18.62 -20.63 -0.66
C LYS A 196 19.88 -21.13 0.02
N THR A 197 21.01 -20.99 -0.63
CA THR A 197 22.32 -21.21 0.00
C THR A 197 22.82 -19.94 0.70
N SER A 198 23.78 -20.05 1.60
CA SER A 198 24.39 -18.89 2.27
C SER A 198 25.11 -17.95 1.32
N GLU A 199 25.52 -18.44 0.15
CA GLU A 199 26.24 -17.68 -0.88
C GLU A 199 25.29 -16.90 -1.80
N ASP A 200 24.01 -17.26 -1.86
CA ASP A 200 23.06 -16.60 -2.73
C ASP A 200 22.69 -15.20 -2.24
N GLN A 201 22.92 -14.21 -3.08
CA GLN A 201 22.44 -12.85 -2.88
C GLN A 201 21.02 -12.76 -3.46
N VAL A 202 20.03 -12.76 -2.58
CA VAL A 202 18.61 -12.71 -2.95
C VAL A 202 18.04 -11.34 -2.63
N LYS A 203 17.38 -10.72 -3.61
CA LYS A 203 16.59 -9.52 -3.44
C LYS A 203 15.16 -9.80 -3.89
N LEU A 204 14.19 -9.55 -3.01
CA LEU A 204 12.78 -9.55 -3.39
C LEU A 204 12.48 -8.27 -4.18
N ILE A 205 11.81 -8.40 -5.33
CA ILE A 205 11.39 -7.27 -6.14
C ILE A 205 9.90 -7.01 -5.94
N SER A 206 9.10 -8.05 -6.11
CA SER A 206 7.65 -7.92 -6.13
C SER A 206 6.97 -9.27 -5.93
N VAL A 207 5.65 -9.26 -5.72
CA VAL A 207 4.83 -10.44 -5.50
C VAL A 207 3.40 -10.21 -5.96
N ASN A 208 2.80 -11.24 -6.52
CA ASN A 208 1.36 -11.26 -6.79
C ASN A 208 0.72 -12.55 -6.23
N ASN A 209 -0.50 -12.86 -6.65
CA ASN A 209 -1.22 -14.05 -6.19
C ASN A 209 -0.54 -15.37 -6.54
N LYS A 210 0.25 -15.40 -7.61
CA LYS A 210 0.79 -16.63 -8.22
C LYS A 210 2.31 -16.69 -8.17
N TYR A 211 3.01 -15.55 -8.15
CA TYR A 211 4.44 -15.49 -8.37
C TYR A 211 5.15 -14.57 -7.38
N VAL A 212 6.39 -14.95 -7.04
CA VAL A 212 7.37 -14.09 -6.36
C VAL A 212 8.49 -13.77 -7.34
N TYR A 213 8.77 -12.49 -7.51
CA TYR A 213 9.77 -11.95 -8.41
C TYR A 213 11.02 -11.59 -7.63
N THR A 214 12.16 -12.11 -8.06
CA THR A 214 13.43 -11.96 -7.34
C THR A 214 14.57 -11.65 -8.28
N ILE A 215 15.63 -11.08 -7.71
CA ILE A 215 16.98 -11.12 -8.30
C ILE A 215 17.82 -12.04 -7.42
N ILE A 216 18.44 -13.04 -8.01
CA ILE A 216 19.33 -13.96 -7.33
C ILE A 216 20.66 -13.97 -8.11
N ASN A 217 21.76 -13.55 -7.45
CA ASN A 217 23.08 -13.47 -8.06
C ASN A 217 23.09 -12.70 -9.41
N ASN A 218 22.36 -11.59 -9.46
CA ASN A 218 22.12 -10.76 -10.65
C ASN A 218 21.25 -11.39 -11.76
N GLU A 219 20.67 -12.55 -11.51
CA GLU A 219 19.70 -13.15 -12.42
C GLU A 219 18.25 -12.86 -11.96
N TYR A 220 17.38 -12.60 -12.93
CA TYR A 220 15.95 -12.41 -12.70
C TYR A 220 15.24 -13.75 -12.66
N ILE A 221 14.76 -14.08 -11.48
CA ILE A 221 14.13 -15.37 -11.20
C ILE A 221 12.71 -15.13 -10.71
N VAL A 222 11.77 -15.85 -11.29
CA VAL A 222 10.37 -15.87 -10.87
C VAL A 222 10.04 -17.23 -10.28
N TYR A 223 9.47 -17.25 -9.08
CA TYR A 223 8.98 -18.47 -8.45
C TYR A 223 7.46 -18.51 -8.49
N LYS A 224 6.91 -19.62 -8.94
CA LYS A 224 5.49 -19.91 -8.82
C LYS A 224 5.19 -20.39 -7.40
N ILE A 225 4.31 -19.68 -6.68
CA ILE A 225 4.08 -19.88 -5.23
C ILE A 225 3.60 -21.30 -4.93
N ASP A 226 2.64 -21.81 -5.71
CA ASP A 226 2.00 -23.10 -5.41
C ASP A 226 2.86 -24.33 -5.72
N SER A 227 3.82 -24.21 -6.62
CA SER A 227 4.64 -25.34 -7.09
C SER A 227 6.13 -25.20 -6.84
N ALA A 228 6.57 -24.03 -6.35
CA ALA A 228 7.99 -23.64 -6.25
C ALA A 228 8.74 -23.74 -7.61
N GLU A 229 8.02 -23.76 -8.72
CA GLU A 229 8.61 -23.79 -10.05
C GLU A 229 9.45 -22.54 -10.26
N LYS A 230 10.74 -22.75 -10.60
CA LYS A 230 11.69 -21.68 -10.88
C LYS A 230 11.71 -21.35 -12.36
N ILE A 231 11.53 -20.07 -12.69
CA ILE A 231 11.55 -19.54 -14.04
C ILE A 231 12.70 -18.53 -14.12
N ASN A 232 13.75 -18.86 -14.85
CA ASN A 232 14.80 -17.89 -15.16
C ASN A 232 14.34 -17.06 -16.37
N VAL A 233 14.18 -15.76 -16.18
CA VAL A 233 13.74 -14.83 -17.23
C VAL A 233 14.87 -13.96 -17.76
N SER A 234 16.09 -14.10 -17.23
CA SER A 234 17.28 -13.32 -17.63
C SER A 234 17.69 -13.55 -19.08
N GLU A 235 17.29 -14.68 -19.69
CA GLU A 235 17.53 -14.95 -21.11
C GLU A 235 16.73 -14.00 -22.02
N TYR A 236 15.56 -13.55 -21.54
CA TYR A 236 14.62 -12.74 -22.31
C TYR A 236 14.73 -11.25 -21.93
N ILE A 237 15.13 -10.98 -20.71
CA ILE A 237 15.13 -9.65 -20.11
C ILE A 237 16.54 -9.34 -19.65
N LYS A 238 17.28 -8.55 -20.45
CA LYS A 238 18.73 -8.33 -20.28
C LYS A 238 19.09 -7.01 -19.65
N GLU A 239 18.17 -6.06 -19.62
CA GLU A 239 18.41 -4.72 -19.06
C GLU A 239 17.89 -4.65 -17.62
N PRO A 240 18.51 -3.84 -16.75
CA PRO A 240 17.93 -3.60 -15.44
C PRO A 240 16.55 -3.03 -15.62
N PHE A 241 15.58 -3.77 -15.17
CA PHE A 241 14.17 -3.41 -15.28
C PHE A 241 13.93 -2.01 -14.78
N THR A 242 13.51 -1.15 -15.67
CA THR A 242 12.65 -0.09 -15.27
C THR A 242 11.28 -0.69 -15.10
N TYR A 243 11.10 -1.39 -14.05
CA TYR A 243 9.90 -1.99 -13.52
C TYR A 243 9.03 -2.83 -14.44
N VAL A 244 8.55 -3.77 -13.81
CA VAL A 244 7.68 -4.80 -14.25
C VAL A 244 6.43 -4.72 -13.47
N ASP A 245 5.35 -4.63 -14.13
CA ASP A 245 4.10 -4.90 -13.51
C ASP A 245 3.68 -6.34 -13.66
N GLU A 246 2.98 -6.78 -12.65
CA GLU A 246 2.51 -8.09 -12.41
C GLU A 246 1.07 -8.22 -12.84
N LYS A 247 0.85 -8.32 -14.12
CA LYS A 247 -0.36 -8.99 -14.54
C LYS A 247 -0.18 -10.45 -14.25
N ASP A 248 -1.21 -11.12 -13.75
CA ASP A 248 -1.22 -12.46 -13.16
C ASP A 248 -0.31 -13.51 -13.80
N GLU A 249 0.13 -13.36 -15.03
CA GLU A 249 0.94 -14.34 -15.76
C GLU A 249 1.86 -13.69 -16.79
N ALA A 250 2.16 -12.39 -16.65
CA ALA A 250 3.03 -11.68 -17.56
C ALA A 250 3.97 -10.70 -16.84
N LEU A 251 5.14 -10.53 -17.40
CA LEU A 251 6.09 -9.48 -17.04
C LEU A 251 6.06 -8.40 -18.10
N ILE A 252 6.13 -7.14 -17.68
CA ILE A 252 6.26 -6.00 -18.57
C ILE A 252 7.66 -5.46 -18.43
N PHE A 253 8.35 -5.24 -19.52
CA PHE A 253 9.72 -4.76 -19.55
C PHE A 253 9.95 -3.83 -20.72
N LYS A 254 11.00 -3.02 -20.64
CA LYS A 254 11.49 -2.18 -21.72
C LYS A 254 12.80 -2.72 -22.27
N ASP A 255 12.93 -2.73 -23.58
CA ASP A 255 14.20 -2.90 -24.29
C ASP A 255 14.42 -1.75 -25.29
N SER A 256 15.40 -1.92 -26.19
CA SER A 256 15.73 -0.92 -27.22
C SER A 256 14.59 -0.66 -28.22
N GLU A 257 13.65 -1.58 -28.37
CA GLU A 257 12.52 -1.43 -29.31
C GLU A 257 11.29 -0.78 -28.63
N GLY A 258 11.19 -0.85 -27.31
CA GLY A 258 10.07 -0.29 -26.55
C GLY A 258 9.62 -1.15 -25.38
N ILE A 259 8.38 -0.93 -24.95
CA ILE A 259 7.78 -1.69 -23.85
C ILE A 259 7.08 -2.93 -24.40
N LYS A 260 7.37 -4.07 -23.80
CA LYS A 260 6.90 -5.40 -24.20
C LYS A 260 6.37 -6.17 -23.01
N THR A 261 5.65 -7.24 -23.29
CA THR A 261 5.23 -8.21 -22.28
C THR A 261 5.90 -9.57 -22.52
N PHE A 262 6.26 -10.26 -21.45
CA PHE A 262 6.73 -11.63 -21.46
C PHE A 262 5.71 -12.52 -20.73
N SER A 263 5.16 -13.51 -21.39
CA SER A 263 4.23 -14.45 -20.77
C SER A 263 4.99 -15.49 -19.95
N LEU A 264 4.68 -15.59 -18.67
CA LEU A 264 5.22 -16.62 -17.77
C LEU A 264 4.68 -18.03 -18.10
N ILE A 265 3.53 -18.12 -18.78
CA ILE A 265 2.93 -19.39 -19.20
C ILE A 265 3.59 -19.91 -20.46
N THR A 266 3.59 -19.10 -21.51
CA THR A 266 4.06 -19.54 -22.84
C THR A 266 5.56 -19.39 -23.01
N ARG A 267 6.24 -18.69 -22.08
CA ARG A 267 7.68 -18.37 -22.14
C ARG A 267 8.07 -17.60 -23.41
N ARG A 268 7.20 -16.67 -23.82
CA ARG A 268 7.41 -15.89 -25.05
C ARG A 268 7.23 -14.41 -24.80
N VAL A 269 8.03 -13.62 -25.49
CA VAL A 269 7.87 -12.18 -25.59
C VAL A 269 6.73 -11.87 -26.55
N SER A 270 5.89 -10.91 -26.20
CA SER A 270 4.82 -10.43 -27.08
C SER A 270 5.41 -9.74 -28.31
N SER A 271 4.74 -9.92 -29.45
CA SER A 271 5.02 -9.13 -30.66
C SER A 271 4.44 -7.70 -30.62
N LYS A 272 3.57 -7.43 -29.64
CA LYS A 272 3.04 -6.07 -29.41
C LYS A 272 4.08 -5.26 -28.65
N ILE A 273 4.49 -4.15 -29.24
CA ILE A 273 5.55 -3.27 -28.72
C ILE A 273 4.99 -1.86 -28.62
N TYR A 274 4.93 -1.31 -27.42
CA TYR A 274 4.66 0.11 -27.26
C TYR A 274 5.95 0.89 -27.48
N ASN A 275 6.00 1.65 -28.60
CA ASN A 275 7.17 2.44 -28.94
C ASN A 275 7.25 3.67 -28.02
N THR A 276 8.31 3.74 -27.22
CA THR A 276 8.55 4.88 -26.33
C THR A 276 9.16 6.09 -27.04
N ASN A 277 9.46 6.00 -28.34
CA ASN A 277 10.14 7.05 -29.10
C ASN A 277 11.46 7.52 -28.45
N GLY A 278 12.19 6.58 -27.86
CA GLY A 278 13.46 6.86 -27.19
C GLY A 278 13.33 7.33 -25.74
N TYR A 279 12.11 7.50 -25.22
CA TYR A 279 11.94 7.81 -23.80
C TYR A 279 12.30 6.62 -22.92
N GLU A 280 12.98 6.90 -21.80
CA GLU A 280 13.19 5.95 -20.72
C GLU A 280 11.99 5.91 -19.77
N VAL A 281 11.68 4.74 -19.23
CA VAL A 281 10.63 4.58 -18.22
C VAL A 281 11.24 4.83 -16.83
N GLU A 282 10.95 5.97 -16.22
CA GLU A 282 11.39 6.30 -14.87
C GLU A 282 10.55 5.55 -13.82
N LYS A 283 9.26 5.40 -14.10
CA LYS A 283 8.31 4.73 -13.23
C LYS A 283 7.14 4.18 -14.02
N SER A 284 6.62 3.03 -13.59
CA SER A 284 5.32 2.54 -14.05
C SER A 284 4.45 2.12 -12.86
N ILE A 285 3.14 2.26 -13.01
CA ILE A 285 2.14 1.86 -12.01
C ILE A 285 0.99 1.20 -12.76
N ASN A 286 0.65 -0.02 -12.39
CA ASN A 286 -0.56 -0.64 -12.90
C ASN A 286 -1.81 0.07 -12.36
N ILE A 287 -2.69 0.45 -13.27
CA ILE A 287 -3.98 1.05 -12.92
C ILE A 287 -5.04 -0.05 -12.83
N ASN A 288 -5.12 -0.86 -13.86
CA ASN A 288 -5.94 -2.06 -13.95
C ASN A 288 -5.66 -2.78 -15.27
N ASP A 289 -5.85 -4.09 -15.30
CA ASP A 289 -5.69 -4.96 -16.50
C ASP A 289 -4.49 -4.60 -17.37
N ASN A 290 -4.71 -3.96 -18.53
CA ASN A 290 -3.68 -3.59 -19.50
C ASN A 290 -3.29 -2.12 -19.44
N TYR A 291 -3.82 -1.34 -18.46
CA TYR A 291 -3.58 0.09 -18.34
C TYR A 291 -2.48 0.39 -17.34
N TYR A 292 -1.47 1.13 -17.80
CA TYR A 292 -0.30 1.49 -17.01
C TYR A 292 -0.06 2.97 -17.04
N TYR A 293 0.04 3.61 -15.89
CA TYR A 293 0.58 4.96 -15.79
C TYR A 293 2.09 4.88 -15.85
N MET A 294 2.70 5.69 -16.72
CA MET A 294 4.15 5.73 -16.91
C MET A 294 4.69 7.14 -16.85
N ASN A 295 5.82 7.29 -16.18
CA ASN A 295 6.67 8.45 -16.25
C ASN A 295 7.76 8.15 -17.29
N LEU A 296 7.71 8.86 -18.41
CA LEU A 296 8.63 8.73 -19.52
C LEU A 296 9.56 9.95 -19.56
N VAL A 297 10.88 9.73 -19.69
CA VAL A 297 11.90 10.79 -19.66
C VAL A 297 12.85 10.66 -20.85
N LEU A 298 13.08 11.76 -21.57
CA LEU A 298 14.06 11.88 -22.66
C LEU A 298 14.83 13.18 -22.49
N GLY A 299 16.01 13.14 -21.89
CA GLY A 299 16.75 14.33 -21.48
C GLY A 299 15.91 15.18 -20.51
N ASP A 300 15.66 16.43 -20.88
CA ASP A 300 14.81 17.34 -20.08
C ASP A 300 13.30 17.18 -20.37
N ASN A 301 12.95 16.46 -21.43
CA ASN A 301 11.55 16.23 -21.80
C ASN A 301 10.96 15.12 -20.92
N LYS A 302 9.77 15.39 -20.40
CA LYS A 302 9.02 14.46 -19.56
C LYS A 302 7.61 14.29 -20.09
N LYS A 303 7.13 13.05 -20.04
CA LYS A 303 5.76 12.70 -20.41
C LYS A 303 5.17 11.81 -19.34
N TYR A 304 3.97 12.14 -18.89
CA TYR A 304 3.23 11.38 -17.88
C TYR A 304 1.96 10.85 -18.54
N VAL A 305 1.84 9.55 -18.70
CA VAL A 305 0.82 8.98 -19.58
C VAL A 305 0.25 7.68 -19.04
N ILE A 306 -1.04 7.46 -19.24
CA ILE A 306 -1.61 6.12 -19.17
C ILE A 306 -1.54 5.51 -20.56
N ILE A 307 -0.96 4.32 -20.67
CA ILE A 307 -0.89 3.54 -21.89
C ILE A 307 -1.76 2.28 -21.77
N ASP A 308 -2.33 1.87 -22.88
CA ASP A 308 -2.96 0.57 -23.06
C ASP A 308 -1.97 -0.34 -23.79
N LEU A 309 -1.47 -1.37 -23.11
CA LEU A 309 -0.51 -2.31 -23.70
C LEU A 309 -1.16 -3.35 -24.62
N GLU A 310 -2.49 -3.50 -24.58
CA GLU A 310 -3.19 -4.39 -25.50
C GLU A 310 -3.42 -3.72 -26.87
N GLU A 311 -3.87 -2.47 -26.86
CA GLU A 311 -4.06 -1.69 -28.07
C GLU A 311 -2.81 -0.91 -28.52
N VAL A 312 -1.79 -0.90 -27.67
CA VAL A 312 -0.47 -0.24 -27.93
C VAL A 312 -0.63 1.24 -28.22
N LYS A 313 -1.38 1.94 -27.37
CA LYS A 313 -1.67 3.37 -27.53
C LYS A 313 -1.66 4.15 -26.23
N ASP A 314 -1.44 5.46 -26.35
CA ASP A 314 -1.71 6.40 -25.25
C ASP A 314 -3.21 6.51 -25.02
N VAL A 315 -3.60 6.44 -23.76
CA VAL A 315 -5.00 6.59 -23.33
C VAL A 315 -5.22 7.99 -22.78
N LYS A 316 -4.28 8.47 -21.96
CA LYS A 316 -4.40 9.76 -21.30
C LYS A 316 -3.03 10.32 -20.93
N GLU A 317 -2.81 11.60 -21.19
CA GLU A 317 -1.63 12.34 -20.77
C GLU A 317 -1.96 13.26 -19.58
N PHE A 318 -0.98 13.49 -18.69
CA PHE A 318 -1.13 14.31 -17.49
C PHE A 318 -0.11 15.43 -17.45
N ASN A 319 -0.48 16.52 -16.78
CA ASN A 319 0.42 17.66 -16.54
C ASN A 319 1.35 17.39 -15.34
N ASN A 320 0.91 16.57 -14.38
CA ASN A 320 1.64 16.30 -13.16
C ASN A 320 2.26 14.90 -13.15
N LYS A 321 3.48 14.82 -12.55
CA LYS A 321 4.13 13.56 -12.22
C LYS A 321 3.50 12.96 -10.97
N TYR A 322 2.81 11.83 -11.12
CA TYR A 322 2.23 11.12 -9.99
C TYR A 322 3.18 10.08 -9.41
N LEU A 323 3.33 10.08 -8.08
CA LEU A 323 4.01 9.03 -7.34
C LEU A 323 3.10 7.82 -7.13
N TYR A 324 1.81 8.09 -6.97
CA TYR A 324 0.74 7.13 -6.91
C TYR A 324 -0.44 7.65 -7.71
N ILE A 325 -1.10 6.76 -8.44
CA ILE A 325 -2.33 7.05 -9.16
C ILE A 325 -3.20 5.80 -9.15
N TRP A 326 -4.49 5.97 -8.95
CA TRP A 326 -5.42 4.84 -8.97
C TRP A 326 -6.77 5.25 -9.56
N LYS A 327 -7.43 4.29 -10.15
CA LYS A 327 -8.78 4.46 -10.69
C LYS A 327 -9.81 4.34 -9.58
N VAL A 328 -10.82 5.21 -9.61
CA VAL A 328 -11.86 5.26 -8.56
C VAL A 328 -12.95 4.22 -8.80
N LYS A 329 -13.17 3.81 -10.05
CA LYS A 329 -14.21 2.86 -10.47
C LYS A 329 -13.66 1.76 -11.36
#